data_045bf8f0e408364b49cc551970372075
#
_entry.id   045bf8f0e408364b49cc551970372075
#
_cell.length_a   1.000
_cell.length_b   1.000
_cell.length_c   1.000
_cell.angle_alpha   90.00
_cell.angle_beta   90.00
_cell.angle_gamma   90.00
#
_symmetry.space_group_name_H-M   'P 1'
#
loop_
_entity.id
_entity.type
_entity.pdbx_description
1 polymer ?
#
loop_
_entity_poly.entity_id
_entity_poly.type
_entity_poly.pdbx_seq_one_letter_code
_entity_poly.pdbx_strand_id
1 'polypeptide(L)'
;GAVANDVHGKNHHRAGTFGHHVRAFELVRSDGSRRLCSPTENPDWFAATIGGLGLTGLITWVEIQLRAIEGPWIQAESRRFANLSEFFALSAAADREHEFTVAWVDCAASGRNLGRGILLSGDFAPAAAGSGKRPKAHGLLNVPFTPPVSLINSFSLRAFNALYYRKPEGRFL
;
A
#
# COMPACT_ATOMS: atom_id res chain seq x y z
N GLY A 1 14.83 -0.93 -1.61
CA GLY A 1 14.16 -1.21 -0.34
C GLY A 1 12.98 -2.17 -0.42
N ALA A 2 12.29 -2.30 -1.58
CA ALA A 2 11.07 -3.11 -1.67
C ALA A 2 11.31 -4.60 -1.37
N VAL A 3 12.36 -5.20 -1.93
CA VAL A 3 12.76 -6.59 -1.65
C VAL A 3 13.25 -6.75 -0.21
N ALA A 4 14.15 -5.85 0.22
CA ALA A 4 14.75 -5.95 1.55
C ALA A 4 13.75 -5.80 2.70
N ASN A 5 12.65 -5.10 2.50
CA ASN A 5 11.58 -4.97 3.50
C ASN A 5 10.40 -5.92 3.23
N ASP A 6 10.46 -6.69 2.15
CA ASP A 6 9.36 -7.53 1.70
C ASP A 6 8.01 -6.80 1.75
N VAL A 7 7.95 -5.62 1.15
CA VAL A 7 6.77 -4.74 1.20
C VAL A 7 5.56 -5.40 0.55
N HIS A 8 4.38 -4.93 0.89
CA HIS A 8 3.14 -5.40 0.28
C HIS A 8 2.31 -4.25 -0.30
N GLY A 9 1.47 -4.58 -1.28
CA GLY A 9 0.45 -3.71 -1.83
C GLY A 9 -0.87 -3.77 -1.06
N LYS A 10 -1.87 -3.04 -1.56
CA LYS A 10 -3.25 -3.06 -1.04
C LYS A 10 -4.03 -4.33 -1.42
N ASN A 11 -3.39 -5.23 -2.16
CA ASN A 11 -3.90 -6.53 -2.59
C ASN A 11 -3.18 -7.70 -1.92
N HIS A 12 -2.48 -7.45 -0.81
CA HIS A 12 -1.66 -8.47 -0.13
C HIS A 12 -2.45 -9.70 0.32
N HIS A 13 -3.73 -9.56 0.65
CA HIS A 13 -4.61 -10.66 1.02
C HIS A 13 -4.83 -11.69 -0.12
N ARG A 14 -4.56 -11.29 -1.38
CA ARG A 14 -4.61 -12.17 -2.57
C ARG A 14 -3.23 -12.39 -3.19
N ALA A 15 -2.42 -11.35 -3.31
CA ALA A 15 -1.15 -11.38 -4.03
C ALA A 15 0.06 -11.66 -3.13
N GLY A 16 -0.09 -11.63 -1.81
CA GLY A 16 1.01 -11.76 -0.87
C GLY A 16 1.92 -10.53 -0.85
N THR A 17 3.15 -10.74 -0.41
CA THR A 17 4.19 -9.72 -0.33
C THR A 17 5.00 -9.63 -1.62
N PHE A 18 5.89 -8.63 -1.72
CA PHE A 18 6.71 -8.40 -2.90
C PHE A 18 7.61 -9.59 -3.24
N GLY A 19 8.09 -10.31 -2.22
CA GLY A 19 8.93 -11.49 -2.37
C GLY A 19 8.30 -12.61 -3.21
N HIS A 20 6.97 -12.76 -3.18
CA HIS A 20 6.27 -13.75 -4.01
C HIS A 20 6.39 -13.49 -5.51
N HIS A 21 6.76 -12.27 -5.89
CA HIS A 21 6.93 -11.86 -7.28
C HIS A 21 8.40 -11.76 -7.71
N VAL A 22 9.35 -12.02 -6.81
CA VAL A 22 10.78 -12.04 -7.10
C VAL A 22 11.16 -13.39 -7.69
N ARG A 23 11.82 -13.37 -8.86
CA ARG A 23 12.33 -14.57 -9.54
C ARG A 23 13.79 -14.83 -9.19
N ALA A 24 14.60 -13.78 -9.25
CA ALA A 24 16.02 -13.84 -8.95
C ALA A 24 16.56 -12.44 -8.64
N PHE A 25 17.72 -12.39 -8.02
CA PHE A 25 18.50 -11.16 -7.85
C PHE A 25 19.99 -11.47 -7.71
N GLU A 26 20.82 -10.48 -7.97
CA GLU A 26 22.24 -10.54 -7.62
C GLU A 26 22.49 -9.84 -6.28
N LEU A 27 23.17 -10.55 -5.39
CA LEU A 27 23.57 -10.06 -4.07
C LEU A 27 25.09 -9.86 -4.04
N VAL A 28 25.55 -8.65 -3.72
CA VAL A 28 26.94 -8.32 -3.47
C VAL A 28 27.19 -8.26 -1.97
N ARG A 29 28.14 -9.06 -1.49
CA ARG A 29 28.53 -9.16 -0.09
C ARG A 29 29.62 -8.14 0.27
N SER A 30 29.84 -7.94 1.58
CA SER A 30 30.88 -7.04 2.09
C SER A 30 32.31 -7.43 1.71
N ASP A 31 32.54 -8.71 1.41
CA ASP A 31 33.81 -9.24 0.90
C ASP A 31 33.98 -9.06 -0.63
N GLY A 32 33.02 -8.41 -1.29
CA GLY A 32 33.00 -8.20 -2.74
C GLY A 32 32.48 -9.40 -3.54
N SER A 33 32.17 -10.52 -2.91
CA SER A 33 31.61 -11.68 -3.61
C SER A 33 30.22 -11.36 -4.17
N ARG A 34 29.97 -11.88 -5.38
CA ARG A 34 28.68 -11.77 -6.08
C ARG A 34 27.97 -13.11 -6.11
N ARG A 35 26.69 -13.12 -5.81
CA ARG A 35 25.88 -14.32 -5.78
C ARG A 35 24.58 -14.10 -6.54
N LEU A 36 24.31 -14.96 -7.50
CA LEU A 36 22.98 -15.08 -8.08
C LEU A 36 22.12 -15.86 -7.10
N CYS A 37 20.99 -15.28 -6.71
CA CYS A 37 20.07 -15.86 -5.74
C CYS A 37 18.68 -16.04 -6.38
N SER A 38 18.16 -17.26 -6.28
CA SER A 38 16.83 -17.65 -6.73
C SER A 38 16.29 -18.79 -5.86
N PRO A 39 15.06 -19.26 -6.04
CA PRO A 39 14.57 -20.45 -5.34
C PRO A 39 15.38 -21.73 -5.58
N THR A 40 16.13 -21.79 -6.69
CA THR A 40 16.93 -22.96 -7.08
C THR A 40 18.45 -22.74 -7.01
N GLU A 41 18.89 -21.49 -6.96
CA GLU A 41 20.31 -21.13 -6.86
C GLU A 41 20.54 -20.26 -5.65
N ASN A 42 21.43 -20.69 -4.73
CA ASN A 42 21.64 -20.06 -3.43
C ASN A 42 20.32 -19.78 -2.66
N PRO A 43 19.44 -20.79 -2.47
CA PRO A 43 18.08 -20.58 -1.94
C PRO A 43 18.07 -20.00 -0.53
N ASP A 44 19.06 -20.34 0.31
CA ASP A 44 19.15 -19.78 1.68
C ASP A 44 19.43 -18.26 1.66
N TRP A 45 20.29 -17.82 0.74
CA TRP A 45 20.55 -16.39 0.53
C TRP A 45 19.34 -15.68 -0.08
N PHE A 46 18.63 -16.36 -0.97
CA PHE A 46 17.40 -15.84 -1.55
C PHE A 46 16.36 -15.59 -0.46
N ALA A 47 16.08 -16.59 0.37
CA ALA A 47 15.12 -16.51 1.48
C ALA A 47 15.54 -15.48 2.54
N ALA A 48 16.82 -15.46 2.94
CA ALA A 48 17.32 -14.55 3.98
C ALA A 48 17.37 -13.08 3.53
N THR A 49 17.43 -12.80 2.22
CA THR A 49 17.54 -11.43 1.69
C THR A 49 16.18 -10.77 1.54
N ILE A 50 15.15 -11.54 1.16
CA ILE A 50 13.76 -11.05 1.10
C ILE A 50 13.29 -10.79 2.53
N GLY A 51 12.94 -9.54 2.85
CA GLY A 51 12.62 -9.13 4.22
C GLY A 51 13.84 -9.04 5.17
N GLY A 52 15.05 -9.22 4.66
CA GLY A 52 16.29 -9.22 5.46
C GLY A 52 16.84 -7.84 5.80
N LEU A 53 16.07 -6.77 5.58
CA LEU A 53 16.37 -5.38 5.93
C LEU A 53 17.71 -4.85 5.37
N GLY A 54 18.23 -5.49 4.30
CA GLY A 54 19.51 -5.16 3.68
C GLY A 54 20.74 -5.68 4.43
N LEU A 55 20.57 -6.48 5.48
CA LEU A 55 21.67 -7.00 6.30
C LEU A 55 22.48 -8.10 5.61
N THR A 56 21.93 -8.71 4.57
CA THR A 56 22.59 -9.77 3.79
C THR A 56 23.57 -9.25 2.76
N GLY A 57 23.38 -8.02 2.26
CA GLY A 57 24.24 -7.41 1.24
C GLY A 57 23.50 -6.41 0.37
N LEU A 58 24.16 -5.95 -0.70
CA LEU A 58 23.60 -5.03 -1.68
C LEU A 58 22.98 -5.81 -2.85
N ILE A 59 21.69 -5.57 -3.11
CA ILE A 59 21.02 -6.06 -4.32
C ILE A 59 21.34 -5.10 -5.46
N THR A 60 21.98 -5.59 -6.52
CA THR A 60 22.38 -4.78 -7.68
C THR A 60 21.33 -4.78 -8.79
N TRP A 61 20.63 -5.89 -8.96
CA TRP A 61 19.47 -6.02 -9.84
C TRP A 61 18.50 -7.06 -9.27
N VAL A 62 17.29 -7.02 -9.74
CA VAL A 62 16.24 -7.99 -9.39
C VAL A 62 15.39 -8.29 -10.62
N GLU A 63 15.07 -9.57 -10.80
CA GLU A 63 14.08 -10.05 -11.77
C GLU A 63 12.75 -10.27 -11.04
N ILE A 64 11.66 -9.66 -11.56
CA ILE A 64 10.32 -9.77 -11.00
C ILE A 64 9.33 -10.28 -12.02
N GLN A 65 8.35 -11.04 -11.54
CA GLN A 65 7.20 -11.45 -12.32
C GLN A 65 6.16 -10.34 -12.33
N LEU A 66 5.88 -9.82 -13.52
CA LEU A 66 4.79 -8.87 -13.73
C LEU A 66 3.50 -9.59 -14.12
N ARG A 67 2.39 -8.95 -13.84
CA ARG A 67 1.05 -9.36 -14.28
C ARG A 67 0.55 -8.39 -15.35
N ALA A 68 -0.02 -8.92 -16.43
CA ALA A 68 -0.72 -8.10 -17.41
C ALA A 68 -2.00 -7.50 -16.79
N ILE A 69 -2.26 -6.24 -17.08
CA ILE A 69 -3.48 -5.52 -16.69
C ILE A 69 -4.11 -4.89 -17.93
N GLU A 70 -5.43 -4.76 -17.96
CA GLU A 70 -6.15 -4.18 -19.10
C GLU A 70 -5.98 -2.66 -19.19
N GLY A 71 -5.81 -1.99 -18.05
CA GLY A 71 -5.62 -0.55 -17.98
C GLY A 71 -5.14 -0.07 -16.62
N PRO A 72 -4.72 1.20 -16.52
CA PRO A 72 -4.12 1.75 -15.31
C PRO A 72 -5.14 2.23 -14.27
N TRP A 73 -6.43 2.01 -14.50
CA TRP A 73 -7.50 2.53 -13.67
C TRP A 73 -8.01 1.49 -12.69
N ILE A 74 -8.39 1.95 -11.50
CA ILE A 74 -9.06 1.16 -10.46
C ILE A 74 -10.49 1.71 -10.32
N GLN A 75 -11.47 0.84 -10.49
CA GLN A 75 -12.83 1.13 -10.09
C GLN A 75 -12.94 0.85 -8.59
N ALA A 76 -13.12 1.91 -7.81
CA ALA A 76 -13.09 1.83 -6.36
C ALA A 76 -14.41 2.28 -5.73
N GLU A 77 -14.68 1.77 -4.53
CA GLU A 77 -15.79 2.17 -3.66
C GLU A 77 -15.25 2.64 -2.33
N SER A 78 -15.86 3.72 -1.81
CA SER A 78 -15.59 4.27 -0.49
C SER A 78 -16.77 4.02 0.44
N ARG A 79 -16.52 3.40 1.59
CA ARG A 79 -17.52 3.16 2.66
C ARG A 79 -16.99 3.62 4.00
N ARG A 80 -17.81 4.36 4.75
CA ARG A 80 -17.49 4.72 6.14
C ARG A 80 -17.86 3.59 7.08
N PHE A 81 -17.13 3.48 8.18
CA PHE A 81 -17.45 2.63 9.31
C PHE A 81 -17.34 3.44 10.60
N ALA A 82 -18.27 3.20 11.54
CA ALA A 82 -18.40 4.00 12.75
C ALA A 82 -17.45 3.54 13.87
N ASN A 83 -16.99 2.30 13.84
CA ASN A 83 -16.16 1.69 14.88
C ASN A 83 -15.43 0.44 14.34
N LEU A 84 -14.55 -0.15 15.17
CA LEU A 84 -13.77 -1.32 14.79
C LEU A 84 -14.61 -2.57 14.50
N SER A 85 -15.72 -2.78 15.18
CA SER A 85 -16.59 -3.96 14.90
C SER A 85 -17.17 -3.90 13.50
N GLU A 86 -17.63 -2.72 13.09
CA GLU A 86 -18.12 -2.49 11.74
C GLU A 86 -16.99 -2.60 10.71
N PHE A 87 -15.79 -2.09 11.03
CA PHE A 87 -14.61 -2.25 10.18
C PHE A 87 -14.32 -3.73 9.89
N PHE A 88 -14.26 -4.57 10.91
CA PHE A 88 -13.95 -5.99 10.71
C PHE A 88 -14.99 -6.71 9.84
N ALA A 89 -16.26 -6.39 10.00
CA ALA A 89 -17.32 -6.95 9.17
C ALA A 89 -17.20 -6.50 7.69
N LEU A 90 -16.99 -5.20 7.46
CA LEU A 90 -16.83 -4.63 6.13
C LEU A 90 -15.54 -5.10 5.45
N SER A 91 -14.41 -5.12 6.17
CA SER A 91 -13.12 -5.57 5.65
C SER A 91 -13.17 -7.03 5.25
N ALA A 92 -13.72 -7.92 6.08
CA ALA A 92 -13.87 -9.32 5.75
C ALA A 92 -14.74 -9.59 4.52
N ALA A 93 -15.74 -8.76 4.25
CA ALA A 93 -16.54 -8.83 3.03
C ALA A 93 -15.74 -8.30 1.83
N ALA A 94 -15.13 -7.13 1.97
CA ALA A 94 -14.35 -6.50 0.90
C ALA A 94 -13.16 -7.35 0.44
N ASP A 95 -12.45 -8.01 1.37
CA ASP A 95 -11.31 -8.88 1.05
C ASP A 95 -11.71 -10.11 0.22
N ARG A 96 -12.94 -10.60 0.38
CA ARG A 96 -13.47 -11.67 -0.45
C ARG A 96 -13.89 -11.21 -1.85
N GLU A 97 -14.40 -10.00 -1.96
CA GLU A 97 -15.03 -9.49 -3.19
C GLU A 97 -14.03 -8.74 -4.07
N HIS A 98 -13.09 -7.99 -3.48
CA HIS A 98 -12.21 -7.07 -4.18
C HIS A 98 -10.73 -7.48 -4.13
N GLU A 99 -9.99 -7.07 -5.15
CA GLU A 99 -8.55 -7.27 -5.20
C GLU A 99 -7.79 -6.30 -4.31
N PHE A 100 -8.24 -5.04 -4.24
CA PHE A 100 -7.57 -4.00 -3.48
C PHE A 100 -8.45 -3.53 -2.34
N THR A 101 -7.89 -3.52 -1.13
CA THR A 101 -8.54 -2.99 0.06
C THR A 101 -7.58 -2.14 0.86
N VAL A 102 -8.05 -1.03 1.37
CA VAL A 102 -7.28 -0.17 2.30
C VAL A 102 -8.23 0.62 3.19
N ALA A 103 -7.89 0.76 4.45
CA ALA A 103 -8.66 1.57 5.37
C ALA A 103 -7.82 2.74 5.90
N TRP A 104 -8.48 3.89 6.01
CA TRP A 104 -8.04 4.98 6.87
C TRP A 104 -8.81 4.89 8.19
N VAL A 105 -8.10 4.88 9.30
CA VAL A 105 -8.67 4.78 10.65
C VAL A 105 -8.35 6.05 11.42
N ASP A 106 -9.36 6.65 12.07
CA ASP A 106 -9.20 7.80 12.95
C ASP A 106 -8.64 7.35 14.31
N CYS A 107 -7.32 7.30 14.42
CA CYS A 107 -6.63 6.90 15.65
C CYS A 107 -6.79 7.92 16.79
N ALA A 108 -7.31 9.12 16.55
CA ALA A 108 -7.58 10.13 17.56
C ALA A 108 -9.01 10.06 18.10
N ALA A 109 -9.87 9.23 17.51
CA ALA A 109 -11.23 9.01 17.97
C ALA A 109 -11.26 8.14 19.23
N SER A 110 -12.25 8.38 20.10
CA SER A 110 -12.41 7.67 21.37
C SER A 110 -13.89 7.38 21.68
N GLY A 111 -14.15 6.61 22.73
CA GLY A 111 -15.48 6.23 23.14
C GLY A 111 -16.20 5.41 22.05
N ARG A 112 -17.46 5.71 21.80
CA ARG A 112 -18.27 5.00 20.78
C ARG A 112 -17.75 5.12 19.34
N ASN A 113 -16.89 6.10 19.07
CA ASN A 113 -16.29 6.33 17.74
C ASN A 113 -14.87 5.74 17.62
N LEU A 114 -14.43 4.98 18.62
CA LEU A 114 -13.09 4.35 18.59
C LEU A 114 -12.93 3.51 17.34
N GLY A 115 -11.90 3.85 16.56
CA GLY A 115 -11.58 3.13 15.33
C GLY A 115 -12.55 3.38 14.18
N ARG A 116 -13.31 4.48 14.18
CA ARG A 116 -14.08 4.90 13.00
C ARG A 116 -13.14 5.19 11.83
N GLY A 117 -13.63 5.04 10.61
CA GLY A 117 -12.77 5.27 9.45
C GLY A 117 -13.49 5.16 8.12
N ILE A 118 -12.69 5.03 7.07
CA ILE A 118 -13.15 4.88 5.68
C ILE A 118 -12.43 3.70 5.08
N LEU A 119 -13.18 2.72 4.59
CA LEU A 119 -12.69 1.60 3.80
C LEU A 119 -12.80 1.96 2.33
N LEU A 120 -11.71 1.76 1.59
CA LEU A 120 -11.66 1.80 0.14
C LEU A 120 -11.43 0.38 -0.35
N SER A 121 -12.28 -0.08 -1.25
CA SER A 121 -12.11 -1.35 -1.95
C SER A 121 -12.27 -1.14 -3.45
N GLY A 122 -11.64 -2.00 -4.26
CA GLY A 122 -11.76 -1.88 -5.71
C GLY A 122 -10.96 -2.91 -6.48
N ASP A 123 -11.18 -2.88 -7.80
CA ASP A 123 -10.59 -3.79 -8.76
C ASP A 123 -10.06 -3.04 -9.98
N PHE A 124 -9.21 -3.67 -10.78
CA PHE A 124 -8.83 -3.08 -12.06
C PHE A 124 -10.06 -2.84 -12.93
N ALA A 125 -10.18 -1.63 -13.43
CA ALA A 125 -11.24 -1.28 -14.36
C ALA A 125 -10.93 -1.83 -15.77
N PRO A 126 -11.98 -2.20 -16.55
CA PRO A 126 -11.79 -2.56 -17.95
C PRO A 126 -11.10 -1.45 -18.74
N ALA A 127 -10.37 -1.83 -19.79
CA ALA A 127 -9.58 -0.88 -20.60
C ALA A 127 -10.40 0.32 -21.12
N ALA A 128 -11.68 0.10 -21.43
CA ALA A 128 -12.60 1.13 -21.92
C ALA A 128 -13.09 2.12 -20.85
N ALA A 129 -12.90 1.82 -19.55
CA ALA A 129 -13.43 2.64 -18.46
C ALA A 129 -12.70 3.98 -18.28
N GLY A 130 -11.45 4.07 -18.75
CA GLY A 130 -10.65 5.28 -18.69
C GLY A 130 -10.77 6.10 -19.97
N SER A 131 -11.40 7.26 -19.94
CA SER A 131 -11.56 8.17 -21.08
C SER A 131 -10.25 8.83 -21.57
N GLY A 132 -9.13 8.10 -21.61
CA GLY A 132 -7.83 8.56 -22.12
C GLY A 132 -7.14 9.67 -21.33
N LYS A 133 -7.74 10.19 -20.29
CA LYS A 133 -7.15 11.22 -19.43
C LYS A 133 -6.37 10.57 -18.32
N ARG A 134 -5.04 10.68 -18.37
CA ARG A 134 -4.21 10.34 -17.20
C ARG A 134 -4.56 11.27 -16.05
N PRO A 135 -4.68 10.75 -14.80
CA PRO A 135 -4.83 11.59 -13.63
C PRO A 135 -3.66 12.59 -13.60
N LYS A 136 -3.98 13.88 -13.60
CA LYS A 136 -2.93 14.88 -13.35
C LYS A 136 -2.54 14.76 -11.89
N ALA A 137 -1.30 14.42 -11.60
CA ALA A 137 -0.73 14.54 -10.28
C ALA A 137 -0.65 16.04 -9.93
N HIS A 138 -1.74 16.56 -9.39
CA HIS A 138 -1.74 17.93 -8.86
C HIS A 138 -1.25 17.86 -7.42
N GLY A 139 0.00 18.22 -7.20
CA GLY A 139 0.44 18.73 -5.93
C GLY A 139 -0.24 20.08 -5.71
N LEU A 140 -1.35 20.08 -4.98
CA LEU A 140 -2.18 21.27 -4.81
C LEU A 140 -1.52 22.35 -3.94
N LEU A 141 -0.57 21.99 -3.08
CA LEU A 141 0.10 22.93 -2.19
C LEU A 141 1.53 22.44 -1.91
N ASN A 142 2.49 23.29 -2.20
CA ASN A 142 3.85 23.15 -1.67
C ASN A 142 3.95 23.94 -0.34
N VAL A 143 4.51 23.32 0.68
CA VAL A 143 4.91 24.04 1.89
C VAL A 143 6.25 24.73 1.57
N PRO A 144 6.28 26.05 1.34
CA PRO A 144 7.48 26.73 0.82
C PRO A 144 8.58 26.89 1.88
N PHE A 145 8.29 26.67 3.13
CA PHE A 145 9.23 26.76 4.25
C PHE A 145 8.82 25.83 5.39
N THR A 146 9.78 25.45 6.21
CA THR A 146 9.51 24.72 7.45
C THR A 146 9.01 25.71 8.50
N PRO A 147 7.75 25.60 8.98
CA PRO A 147 7.26 26.51 10.01
C PRO A 147 8.05 26.33 11.31
N PRO A 148 8.30 27.43 12.07
CA PRO A 148 9.09 27.39 13.30
C PRO A 148 8.42 26.60 14.43
N VAL A 149 7.12 26.36 14.32
CA VAL A 149 6.32 25.54 15.24
C VAL A 149 5.51 24.53 14.46
N SER A 150 5.35 23.34 15.02
CA SER A 150 4.51 22.31 14.40
C SER A 150 3.03 22.73 14.42
N LEU A 151 2.41 22.75 13.24
CA LEU A 151 0.97 22.92 13.10
C LEU A 151 0.20 21.61 13.42
N ILE A 152 0.92 20.50 13.59
CA ILE A 152 0.34 19.20 13.93
C ILE A 152 0.26 19.09 15.46
N ASN A 153 -0.96 19.20 15.98
CA ASN A 153 -1.27 19.02 17.39
C ASN A 153 -2.61 18.28 17.54
N SER A 154 -2.99 17.93 18.76
CA SER A 154 -4.20 17.15 19.03
C SER A 154 -5.48 17.83 18.53
N PHE A 155 -5.55 19.14 18.54
CA PHE A 155 -6.70 19.89 18.06
C PHE A 155 -6.78 19.89 16.53
N SER A 156 -5.71 20.28 15.84
CA SER A 156 -5.66 20.31 14.37
C SER A 156 -5.85 18.91 13.77
N LEU A 157 -5.27 17.87 14.41
CA LEU A 157 -5.45 16.49 14.00
C LEU A 157 -6.90 16.04 14.12
N ARG A 158 -7.58 16.33 15.24
CA ARG A 158 -9.00 16.00 15.42
C ARG A 158 -9.90 16.74 14.44
N ALA A 159 -9.63 18.01 14.17
CA ALA A 159 -10.36 18.80 13.20
C ALA A 159 -10.19 18.22 11.77
N PHE A 160 -8.95 17.92 11.38
CA PHE A 160 -8.66 17.28 10.10
C PHE A 160 -9.35 15.92 9.97
N ASN A 161 -9.24 15.06 10.98
CA ASN A 161 -9.87 13.73 10.96
C ASN A 161 -11.40 13.82 10.88
N ALA A 162 -12.01 14.78 11.56
CA ALA A 162 -13.45 15.01 11.48
C ALA A 162 -13.90 15.45 10.07
N LEU A 163 -13.11 16.28 9.40
CA LEU A 163 -13.37 16.69 8.01
C LEU A 163 -13.12 15.54 7.05
N TYR A 164 -12.02 14.80 7.22
CA TYR A 164 -11.67 13.67 6.38
C TYR A 164 -12.73 12.56 6.44
N TYR A 165 -13.23 12.24 7.65
CA TYR A 165 -14.28 11.26 7.86
C TYR A 165 -15.61 11.63 7.15
N ARG A 166 -15.85 12.91 6.89
CA ARG A 166 -17.05 13.41 6.18
C ARG A 166 -16.94 13.32 4.65
N LYS A 167 -15.84 12.79 4.12
CA LYS A 167 -15.73 12.58 2.66
C LYS A 167 -16.91 11.77 2.15
N PRO A 168 -17.43 12.09 0.95
CA PRO A 168 -18.56 11.35 0.39
C PRO A 168 -18.22 9.88 0.17
N GLU A 169 -19.21 9.03 0.43
CA GLU A 169 -19.17 7.62 0.08
C GLU A 169 -19.60 7.45 -1.37
N GLY A 170 -19.24 6.32 -1.97
CA GLY A 170 -19.67 5.99 -3.32
C GLY A 170 -18.57 5.39 -4.18
N ARG A 171 -18.92 5.16 -5.44
CA ARG A 171 -18.04 4.59 -6.45
C ARG A 171 -17.36 5.67 -7.26
N PHE A 172 -16.10 5.44 -7.61
CA PHE A 172 -15.29 6.35 -8.44
C PHE A 172 -14.24 5.56 -9.23
N LEU A 173 -13.71 6.21 -10.26
CA LEU A 173 -12.66 5.67 -11.11
C LEU A 173 -11.35 6.42 -10.88
#